data_17ed585b95786e67d18d2cc48f9685b8
#
_entry.id   17ed585b95786e67d18d2cc48f9685b8
#
_cell.length_a   1.000
_cell.length_b   1.000
_cell.length_c   1.000
_cell.angle_alpha   90.00
_cell.angle_beta   90.00
_cell.angle_gamma   90.00
#
_symmetry.space_group_name_H-M   'P 1'
#
loop_
_entity.id
_entity.type
_entity.pdbx_description
1 polymer ?
#
loop_
_entity_poly.entity_id
_entity_poly.type
_entity_poly.pdbx_seq_one_letter_code
_entity_poly.pdbx_strand_id
1 'polypeptide(L)'
;MKKVLLALMAAAVLAGCATAGKLTSGERLALYRAHAGEPVKDFRYFGSLNGWTELGDSALAVWTRPNEAWLLNLSGPCLDLSFAPAITVTNMMGQVSAKFDRVIVHGNGPMMHVPCRIDTIQPLDVKALRATERQLREAKLAARAEEQAGDAK
;
A
#
# COMPACT_ATOMS: atom_id res chain seq x y z
N MET A 1 4.08 41.06 37.32
CA MET A 1 3.46 39.78 36.99
C MET A 1 2.69 39.75 35.66
N LYS A 2 2.58 40.86 34.94
CA LYS A 2 1.90 40.91 33.61
C LYS A 2 2.82 40.70 32.39
N LYS A 3 4.13 40.60 32.60
CA LYS A 3 5.14 40.42 31.49
C LYS A 3 5.62 39.00 31.28
N VAL A 4 5.22 38.05 32.12
CA VAL A 4 5.61 36.62 31.99
C VAL A 4 4.58 35.81 31.23
N LEU A 5 3.36 36.30 31.08
CA LEU A 5 2.27 35.62 30.37
C LEU A 5 2.33 35.77 28.83
N LEU A 6 3.13 36.71 28.32
CA LEU A 6 3.25 36.92 26.87
C LEU A 6 4.35 36.07 26.19
N ALA A 7 5.21 35.43 26.96
CA ALA A 7 6.30 34.60 26.42
C ALA A 7 5.92 33.14 26.21
N LEU A 8 4.76 32.70 26.62
CA LEU A 8 4.31 31.29 26.52
C LEU A 8 3.40 31.00 25.31
N MET A 9 3.07 32.00 24.52
CA MET A 9 2.22 31.82 23.31
C MET A 9 2.99 31.77 21.98
N ALA A 10 4.29 31.85 21.99
CA ALA A 10 5.10 31.87 20.76
C ALA A 10 5.78 30.52 20.40
N ALA A 11 5.46 29.42 21.11
CA ALA A 11 6.13 28.14 20.93
C ALA A 11 5.27 27.04 20.29
N ALA A 12 4.16 27.37 19.65
CA ALA A 12 3.21 26.36 19.13
C ALA A 12 3.04 26.36 17.59
N VAL A 13 4.01 26.87 16.81
CA VAL A 13 3.91 26.90 15.34
C VAL A 13 5.13 26.26 14.69
N LEU A 14 5.51 25.06 15.15
CA LEU A 14 6.55 24.23 14.50
C LEU A 14 6.07 22.79 14.33
N ALA A 15 4.82 22.63 13.91
CA ALA A 15 4.31 21.32 13.53
C ALA A 15 3.71 21.41 12.13
N GLY A 16 4.47 21.09 11.11
CA GLY A 16 3.83 20.95 9.82
C GLY A 16 4.71 21.06 8.60
N CYS A 17 5.91 20.51 8.59
CA CYS A 17 6.41 19.96 7.33
C CYS A 17 5.71 18.62 7.10
N ALA A 18 4.40 18.63 6.91
CA ALA A 18 3.68 17.52 6.32
C ALA A 18 4.20 17.41 4.89
N THR A 19 5.07 16.45 4.65
CA THR A 19 5.48 16.02 3.33
C THR A 19 4.19 15.69 2.57
N ALA A 20 3.69 16.66 1.79
CA ALA A 20 2.54 16.51 0.88
C ALA A 20 2.94 15.54 -0.24
N GLY A 21 3.34 14.34 0.14
CA GLY A 21 3.96 13.32 -0.66
C GLY A 21 3.05 12.10 -0.84
N LYS A 22 3.56 11.16 -1.56
CA LYS A 22 3.05 9.80 -1.73
C LYS A 22 2.70 9.19 -0.36
N LEU A 23 1.61 8.42 -0.28
CA LEU A 23 1.26 7.67 0.94
C LEU A 23 2.45 6.80 1.36
N THR A 24 2.76 6.77 2.65
CA THR A 24 3.71 5.81 3.20
C THR A 24 3.18 4.39 2.99
N SER A 25 4.06 3.39 3.04
CA SER A 25 3.65 1.99 2.91
C SER A 25 2.62 1.59 3.96
N GLY A 26 2.75 2.10 5.19
CA GLY A 26 1.78 1.86 6.25
C GLY A 26 0.40 2.48 5.99
N GLU A 27 0.35 3.73 5.53
CA GLU A 27 -0.90 4.39 5.16
C GLU A 27 -1.57 3.70 3.98
N ARG A 28 -0.78 3.27 3.00
CA ARG A 28 -1.28 2.52 1.85
C ARG A 28 -1.84 1.17 2.28
N LEU A 29 -1.14 0.43 3.13
CA LEU A 29 -1.63 -0.83 3.68
C LEU A 29 -2.94 -0.63 4.45
N ALA A 30 -3.04 0.41 5.28
CA ALA A 30 -4.27 0.74 6.01
C ALA A 30 -5.44 1.04 5.05
N LEU A 31 -5.18 1.80 3.97
CA LEU A 31 -6.17 2.07 2.93
C LEU A 31 -6.67 0.78 2.26
N TYR A 32 -5.76 -0.11 1.86
CA TYR A 32 -6.14 -1.37 1.21
C TYR A 32 -6.89 -2.30 2.17
N ARG A 33 -6.49 -2.36 3.43
CA ARG A 33 -7.21 -3.12 4.47
C ARG A 33 -8.62 -2.61 4.72
N ALA A 34 -8.84 -1.30 4.67
CA ALA A 34 -10.17 -0.70 4.83
C ALA A 34 -11.15 -1.09 3.70
N HIS A 35 -10.63 -1.54 2.55
CA HIS A 35 -11.41 -2.00 1.41
C HIS A 35 -11.27 -3.50 1.15
N ALA A 36 -10.68 -4.24 2.08
CA ALA A 36 -10.57 -5.69 2.02
C ALA A 36 -11.81 -6.36 2.62
N GLY A 37 -12.31 -7.38 1.94
CA GLY A 37 -13.37 -8.24 2.44
C GLY A 37 -12.86 -9.32 3.40
N GLU A 38 -13.73 -10.23 3.78
CA GLU A 38 -13.39 -11.36 4.63
C GLU A 38 -12.31 -12.27 3.99
N PRO A 39 -11.43 -12.85 4.78
CA PRO A 39 -10.43 -13.78 4.28
C PRO A 39 -11.06 -14.97 3.58
N VAL A 40 -10.50 -15.33 2.43
CA VAL A 40 -10.86 -16.51 1.64
C VAL A 40 -9.73 -17.52 1.62
N LYS A 41 -10.05 -18.77 1.33
CA LYS A 41 -9.04 -19.85 1.27
C LYS A 41 -8.14 -19.75 0.05
N ASP A 42 -8.71 -19.34 -1.07
CA ASP A 42 -8.03 -19.31 -2.37
C ASP A 42 -8.71 -18.34 -3.33
N PHE A 43 -8.02 -18.03 -4.42
CA PHE A 43 -8.58 -17.38 -5.60
C PHE A 43 -8.05 -18.02 -6.87
N ARG A 44 -8.73 -17.79 -7.98
CA ARG A 44 -8.31 -18.29 -9.29
C ARG A 44 -7.86 -17.17 -10.20
N TYR A 45 -6.79 -17.42 -10.91
CA TYR A 45 -6.40 -16.62 -12.07
C TYR A 45 -5.73 -17.49 -13.12
N PHE A 46 -5.86 -17.10 -14.37
CA PHE A 46 -5.27 -17.82 -15.50
C PHE A 46 -4.39 -16.85 -16.29
N GLY A 47 -3.16 -17.26 -16.55
CA GLY A 47 -2.19 -16.46 -17.29
C GLY A 47 -1.26 -15.66 -16.39
N SER A 48 -1.03 -14.40 -16.73
CA SER A 48 -0.20 -13.48 -15.97
C SER A 48 -1.03 -12.57 -15.07
N LEU A 49 -0.42 -12.06 -13.99
CA LEU A 49 -1.00 -10.98 -13.21
C LEU A 49 -1.12 -9.71 -14.08
N ASN A 50 -2.22 -8.99 -13.92
CA ASN A 50 -2.41 -7.69 -14.56
C ASN A 50 -1.53 -6.59 -13.91
N GLY A 51 -1.02 -6.86 -12.72
CA GLY A 51 -0.14 -6.00 -11.95
C GLY A 51 -0.09 -6.39 -10.49
N TRP A 52 0.69 -5.64 -9.74
CA TRP A 52 0.77 -5.77 -8.29
C TRP A 52 1.15 -4.42 -7.66
N THR A 53 0.85 -4.29 -6.38
CA THR A 53 1.15 -3.09 -5.58
C THR A 53 1.77 -3.53 -4.27
N GLU A 54 2.97 -3.07 -3.96
CA GLU A 54 3.60 -3.31 -2.65
C GLU A 54 2.89 -2.49 -1.57
N LEU A 55 2.72 -3.08 -0.41
CA LEU A 55 2.08 -2.48 0.75
C LEU A 55 2.97 -2.59 2.00
N GLY A 56 4.27 -2.52 1.79
CA GLY A 56 5.30 -2.77 2.78
C GLY A 56 5.88 -4.17 2.66
N ASP A 57 6.65 -4.59 3.67
CA ASP A 57 7.42 -5.84 3.60
C ASP A 57 6.59 -7.10 3.83
N SER A 58 5.38 -6.98 4.35
CA SER A 58 4.56 -8.14 4.75
C SER A 58 3.20 -8.21 4.06
N ALA A 59 2.93 -7.34 3.09
CA ALA A 59 1.68 -7.37 2.34
C ALA A 59 1.84 -6.80 0.94
N LEU A 60 1.01 -7.28 0.01
CA LEU A 60 0.88 -6.75 -1.33
C LEU A 60 -0.53 -6.97 -1.87
N ALA A 61 -0.94 -6.15 -2.83
CA ALA A 61 -2.12 -6.41 -3.62
C ALA A 61 -1.71 -6.97 -4.98
N VAL A 62 -2.40 -8.01 -5.45
CA VAL A 62 -2.23 -8.57 -6.80
C VAL A 62 -3.50 -8.35 -7.61
N TRP A 63 -3.32 -7.92 -8.85
CA TRP A 63 -4.40 -7.65 -9.78
C TRP A 63 -4.50 -8.78 -10.80
N THR A 64 -5.58 -9.54 -10.73
CA THR A 64 -5.85 -10.63 -11.69
C THR A 64 -6.54 -10.11 -12.94
N ARG A 65 -7.33 -9.02 -12.78
CA ARG A 65 -7.99 -8.27 -13.85
C ARG A 65 -8.01 -6.78 -13.51
N PRO A 66 -8.31 -5.88 -14.45
CA PRO A 66 -8.39 -4.44 -14.16
C PRO A 66 -9.32 -4.07 -13.01
N ASN A 67 -10.37 -4.83 -12.76
CA ASN A 67 -11.35 -4.58 -11.70
C ASN A 67 -11.42 -5.71 -10.65
N GLU A 68 -10.41 -6.56 -10.59
CA GLU A 68 -10.32 -7.66 -9.64
C GLU A 68 -8.94 -7.69 -9.02
N ALA A 69 -8.88 -7.55 -7.71
CA ALA A 69 -7.64 -7.56 -6.96
C ALA A 69 -7.79 -8.28 -5.62
N TRP A 70 -6.67 -8.76 -5.11
CA TRP A 70 -6.58 -9.55 -3.90
C TRP A 70 -5.48 -8.99 -3.00
N LEU A 71 -5.81 -8.74 -1.74
CA LEU A 71 -4.82 -8.41 -0.72
C LEU A 71 -4.22 -9.72 -0.20
N LEU A 72 -2.92 -9.86 -0.34
CA LEU A 72 -2.13 -10.96 0.20
C LEU A 72 -1.36 -10.46 1.41
N ASN A 73 -1.64 -11.00 2.59
CA ASN A 73 -0.78 -10.83 3.74
C ASN A 73 0.19 -12.01 3.80
N LEU A 74 1.45 -11.73 4.06
CA LEU A 74 2.52 -12.71 4.10
C LEU A 74 2.77 -13.16 5.55
N SER A 75 3.35 -14.35 5.73
CA SER A 75 3.61 -14.94 7.05
C SER A 75 4.70 -14.20 7.85
N GLY A 76 5.30 -13.18 7.28
CA GLY A 76 6.36 -12.36 7.88
C GLY A 76 6.95 -11.38 6.88
N PRO A 77 7.96 -10.62 7.28
CA PRO A 77 8.67 -9.72 6.37
C PRO A 77 9.27 -10.49 5.20
N CYS A 78 9.00 -10.00 4.00
CA CYS A 78 9.50 -10.53 2.75
C CYS A 78 10.60 -9.61 2.23
N LEU A 79 11.84 -10.07 2.31
CA LEU A 79 12.99 -9.30 1.90
C LEU A 79 12.85 -8.83 0.45
N ASP A 80 13.27 -7.60 0.21
CA ASP A 80 13.29 -6.92 -1.09
C ASP A 80 11.93 -6.73 -1.78
N LEU A 81 10.80 -7.06 -1.14
CA LEU A 81 9.48 -6.86 -1.73
C LEU A 81 9.24 -5.40 -2.14
N SER A 82 9.64 -4.45 -1.31
CA SER A 82 9.47 -3.01 -1.55
C SER A 82 10.29 -2.48 -2.74
N PHE A 83 11.30 -3.22 -3.17
CA PHE A 83 12.22 -2.85 -4.27
C PHE A 83 12.17 -3.84 -5.44
N ALA A 84 11.27 -4.81 -5.40
CA ALA A 84 11.19 -5.86 -6.40
C ALA A 84 10.83 -5.30 -7.79
N PRO A 85 11.61 -5.60 -8.82
CA PRO A 85 11.23 -5.26 -10.19
C PRO A 85 10.12 -6.16 -10.72
N ALA A 86 9.99 -7.37 -10.17
CA ALA A 86 8.98 -8.34 -10.58
C ALA A 86 8.68 -9.33 -9.44
N ILE A 87 7.48 -9.89 -9.48
CA ILE A 87 7.06 -10.99 -8.62
C ILE A 87 6.43 -12.12 -9.44
N THR A 88 6.43 -13.31 -8.87
CA THR A 88 5.61 -14.43 -9.33
C THR A 88 4.79 -14.94 -8.15
N VAL A 89 3.53 -15.26 -8.39
CA VAL A 89 2.69 -15.96 -7.40
C VAL A 89 2.59 -17.42 -7.81
N THR A 90 3.00 -18.33 -6.92
CA THR A 90 2.84 -19.76 -7.17
C THR A 90 1.36 -20.13 -7.17
N ASN A 91 1.01 -21.16 -7.88
CA ASN A 91 -0.35 -21.67 -7.95
C ASN A 91 -0.36 -23.13 -8.38
N MET A 92 -1.42 -23.82 -8.08
CA MET A 92 -1.70 -25.15 -8.59
C MET A 92 -2.91 -25.08 -9.53
N MET A 93 -2.69 -25.38 -10.82
CA MET A 93 -3.75 -25.35 -11.85
C MET A 93 -4.53 -24.02 -11.92
N GLY A 94 -3.85 -22.88 -11.74
CA GLY A 94 -4.46 -21.57 -11.73
C GLY A 94 -5.19 -21.19 -10.42
N GLN A 95 -5.00 -21.95 -9.36
CA GLN A 95 -5.54 -21.67 -8.02
C GLN A 95 -4.41 -21.32 -7.08
N VAL A 96 -4.50 -20.13 -6.46
CA VAL A 96 -3.59 -19.66 -5.41
C VAL A 96 -4.27 -19.89 -4.06
N SER A 97 -3.59 -20.57 -3.15
CA SER A 97 -4.13 -20.98 -1.86
C SER A 97 -3.34 -20.40 -0.70
N ALA A 98 -4.05 -19.79 0.26
CA ALA A 98 -3.46 -19.32 1.50
C ALA A 98 -2.79 -20.47 2.26
N LYS A 99 -1.69 -20.17 2.96
CA LYS A 99 -0.84 -21.12 3.72
C LYS A 99 0.01 -22.07 2.86
N PHE A 100 -0.31 -22.27 1.59
CA PHE A 100 0.39 -23.19 0.70
C PHE A 100 1.23 -22.46 -0.34
N ASP A 101 0.64 -21.50 -1.02
CA ASP A 101 1.30 -20.76 -2.07
C ASP A 101 2.19 -19.62 -1.56
N ARG A 102 3.04 -19.14 -2.45
CA ARG A 102 4.08 -18.15 -2.14
C ARG A 102 4.13 -17.05 -3.19
N VAL A 103 4.54 -15.89 -2.75
CA VAL A 103 5.02 -14.83 -3.60
C VAL A 103 6.53 -15.03 -3.75
N ILE A 104 7.01 -15.14 -4.97
CA ILE A 104 8.44 -15.19 -5.28
C ILE A 104 8.86 -13.80 -5.69
N VAL A 105 9.71 -13.17 -4.91
CA VAL A 105 10.29 -11.86 -5.21
C VAL A 105 11.51 -12.07 -6.10
N HIS A 106 11.52 -11.43 -7.26
CA HIS A 106 12.65 -11.43 -8.17
C HIS A 106 13.50 -10.19 -7.94
N GLY A 107 14.73 -10.38 -7.45
CA GLY A 107 15.70 -9.31 -7.26
C GLY A 107 16.52 -9.05 -8.52
N ASN A 108 17.40 -8.05 -8.46
CA ASN A 108 18.28 -7.65 -9.57
C ASN A 108 19.52 -8.56 -9.77
N GLY A 109 19.65 -9.64 -9.00
CA GLY A 109 20.78 -10.56 -9.06
C GLY A 109 20.38 -11.95 -9.57
N PRO A 110 21.33 -12.72 -10.14
CA PRO A 110 21.04 -14.02 -10.76
C PRO A 110 20.58 -15.12 -9.79
N MET A 111 20.64 -14.89 -8.49
CA MET A 111 20.26 -15.87 -7.45
C MET A 111 19.24 -15.35 -6.43
N MET A 112 18.62 -14.19 -6.68
CA MET A 112 17.69 -13.61 -5.72
C MET A 112 16.24 -13.92 -6.06
N HIS A 113 15.80 -15.11 -5.65
CA HIS A 113 14.39 -15.51 -5.65
C HIS A 113 13.98 -15.79 -4.21
N VAL A 114 13.35 -14.81 -3.55
CA VAL A 114 12.92 -14.96 -2.16
C VAL A 114 11.48 -15.45 -2.12
N PRO A 115 11.22 -16.68 -1.64
CA PRO A 115 9.87 -17.20 -1.50
C PRO A 115 9.24 -16.73 -0.19
N CYS A 116 8.15 -16.01 -0.28
CA CYS A 116 7.39 -15.49 0.87
C CYS A 116 6.02 -16.16 0.92
N ARG A 117 5.73 -16.88 2.01
CA ARG A 117 4.47 -17.62 2.14
C ARG A 117 3.29 -16.68 2.29
N ILE A 118 2.23 -16.96 1.55
CA ILE A 118 0.95 -16.28 1.71
C ILE A 118 0.26 -16.79 2.98
N ASP A 119 -0.03 -15.89 3.91
CA ASP A 119 -0.74 -16.21 5.15
C ASP A 119 -2.25 -16.09 4.97
N THR A 120 -2.73 -14.97 4.49
CA THR A 120 -4.16 -14.73 4.22
C THR A 120 -4.38 -14.09 2.87
N ILE A 121 -5.54 -14.35 2.29
CA ILE A 121 -6.02 -13.80 1.03
C ILE A 121 -7.35 -13.11 1.29
N GLN A 122 -7.50 -11.86 0.84
CA GLN A 122 -8.74 -11.10 1.00
C GLN A 122 -9.11 -10.44 -0.34
N PRO A 123 -10.37 -10.54 -0.80
CA PRO A 123 -10.83 -9.82 -1.97
C PRO A 123 -10.82 -8.32 -1.68
N LEU A 124 -10.51 -7.50 -2.70
CA LEU A 124 -10.54 -6.04 -2.59
C LEU A 124 -11.77 -5.47 -3.31
N ASP A 125 -12.48 -4.56 -2.65
CA ASP A 125 -13.46 -3.70 -3.34
C ASP A 125 -12.71 -2.63 -4.15
N VAL A 126 -12.36 -3.00 -5.38
CA VAL A 126 -11.58 -2.16 -6.29
C VAL A 126 -12.30 -0.85 -6.63
N LYS A 127 -13.63 -0.87 -6.69
CA LYS A 127 -14.41 0.34 -7.00
C LYS A 127 -14.33 1.35 -5.85
N ALA A 128 -14.58 0.90 -4.64
CA ALA A 128 -14.49 1.73 -3.44
C ALA A 128 -13.04 2.20 -3.19
N LEU A 129 -12.06 1.31 -3.32
CA LEU A 129 -10.64 1.63 -3.20
C LEU A 129 -10.23 2.77 -4.14
N ARG A 130 -10.54 2.66 -5.43
CA ARG A 130 -10.22 3.69 -6.42
C ARG A 130 -10.96 5.02 -6.17
N ALA A 131 -12.18 4.97 -5.65
CA ALA A 131 -12.91 6.18 -5.28
C ALA A 131 -12.19 6.92 -4.14
N THR A 132 -11.77 6.20 -3.11
CA THR A 132 -11.02 6.76 -1.98
C THR A 132 -9.64 7.29 -2.42
N GLU A 133 -8.92 6.57 -3.27
CA GLU A 133 -7.64 7.03 -3.82
C GLU A 133 -7.77 8.34 -4.61
N ARG A 134 -8.85 8.51 -5.38
CA ARG A 134 -9.14 9.77 -6.10
C ARG A 134 -9.41 10.91 -5.12
N GLN A 135 -10.26 10.69 -4.13
CA GLN A 135 -10.56 11.70 -3.11
C GLN A 135 -9.31 12.16 -2.36
N LEU A 136 -8.44 11.23 -1.97
CA LEU A 136 -7.17 11.54 -1.31
C LEU A 136 -6.23 12.35 -2.23
N ARG A 137 -6.22 12.05 -3.53
CA ARG A 137 -5.43 12.79 -4.51
C ARG A 137 -5.95 14.21 -4.68
N GLU A 138 -7.26 14.37 -4.82
CA GLU A 138 -7.91 15.67 -4.96
C GLU A 138 -7.70 16.54 -3.73
N ALA A 139 -7.86 15.99 -2.54
CA ALA A 139 -7.60 16.69 -1.27
C ALA A 139 -6.13 17.17 -1.16
N LYS A 140 -5.18 16.34 -1.58
CA LYS A 140 -3.75 16.70 -1.60
C LYS A 140 -3.44 17.80 -2.62
N LEU A 141 -4.08 17.78 -3.78
CA LEU A 141 -3.91 18.83 -4.78
C LEU A 141 -4.48 20.17 -4.30
N ALA A 142 -5.64 20.15 -3.65
CA ALA A 142 -6.25 21.34 -3.05
C ALA A 142 -5.36 21.95 -1.96
N ALA A 143 -4.86 21.12 -1.03
CA ALA A 143 -3.96 21.55 0.02
C ALA A 143 -2.67 22.19 -0.51
N ARG A 144 -2.08 21.64 -1.57
CA ARG A 144 -0.89 22.24 -2.23
C ARG A 144 -1.19 23.58 -2.89
N ALA A 145 -2.36 23.72 -3.51
CA ALA A 145 -2.77 24.98 -4.12
C ALA A 145 -2.94 26.09 -3.08
N GLU A 146 -3.50 25.78 -1.92
CA GLU A 146 -3.64 26.69 -0.80
C GLU A 146 -2.28 27.12 -0.22
N GLU A 147 -1.34 26.19 -0.06
CA GLU A 147 0.02 26.44 0.42
C GLU A 147 0.77 27.39 -0.53
N GLN A 148 0.70 27.14 -1.85
CA GLN A 148 1.32 27.99 -2.86
C GLN A 148 0.71 29.39 -2.94
N ALA A 149 -0.61 29.51 -2.72
CA ALA A 149 -1.28 30.81 -2.67
C ALA A 149 -0.91 31.62 -1.41
N GLY A 150 -0.61 30.93 -0.30
CA GLY A 150 -0.15 31.54 0.95
C GLY A 150 1.27 32.10 0.87
N ASP A 151 2.17 31.41 0.17
CA ASP A 151 3.58 31.83 0.01
C ASP A 151 3.77 32.98 -0.99
N ALA A 152 2.79 33.23 -1.86
CA ALA A 152 2.85 34.29 -2.88
C ALA A 152 2.45 35.70 -2.36
N LYS A 153 2.22 35.88 -1.06
CA LYS A 153 1.77 37.12 -0.43
C LYS A 153 2.82 37.71 0.50
#